data_153a5ef9024f497d3564d4032cb7ee5b
#
_entry.id   153a5ef9024f497d3564d4032cb7ee5b
#
_cell.length_a   1.000
_cell.length_b   1.000
_cell.length_c   1.000
_cell.angle_alpha   90.00
_cell.angle_beta   90.00
_cell.angle_gamma   90.00
#
_symmetry.space_group_name_H-M   'P 1'
#
loop_
_entity.id
_entity.type
_entity.pdbx_description
1 polymer ?
#
loop_
_entity_poly.entity_id
_entity_poly.type
_entity_poly.pdbx_seq_one_letter_code
_entity_poly.pdbx_strand_id
1 'polypeptide(L)'
;GLYGADENCRPGYVDPRQAAETCAIVEMMYSCELLTAVSGDTVWADRCEDVAFNSLPASMTPDLKALRYLTAPNLAVSDAKNKAPGVQNGGPMFLFDPYGHRCCQHNVSHGWPYFTKHLWMAAPGNGLAAVMYAPSQVDARVGADGDVVTVTEDTRYPFDDEVTFTIQGVKNVDFPVYLRIPQWCDHPEVQVKSAEITRKVTV
;
A
#
# COMPACT_ATOMS: atom_id res chain seq x y z
N GLY A 1 2.14 -5.93 -13.68
CA GLY A 1 2.74 -4.61 -13.77
C GLY A 1 1.84 -3.58 -14.42
N LEU A 2 2.08 -2.32 -14.13
CA LEU A 2 1.35 -1.18 -14.71
C LEU A 2 2.01 -0.81 -16.03
N TYR A 3 1.41 -1.20 -17.15
CA TYR A 3 1.89 -0.84 -18.49
C TYR A 3 0.82 -0.14 -19.29
N GLY A 4 1.23 0.79 -20.14
CA GLY A 4 0.31 1.49 -21.05
C GLY A 4 -0.65 2.44 -20.34
N ALA A 5 -0.29 2.86 -19.16
CA ALA A 5 -1.13 3.71 -18.32
C ALA A 5 -0.80 5.19 -18.50
N ASP A 6 -0.58 5.63 -19.73
CA ASP A 6 -0.82 7.02 -20.07
C ASP A 6 -2.34 7.22 -20.27
N GLU A 7 -2.81 8.44 -20.40
CA GLU A 7 -4.23 8.77 -20.58
C GLU A 7 -4.83 8.18 -21.86
N ASN A 8 -4.04 7.52 -22.70
CA ASN A 8 -4.44 6.96 -23.96
C ASN A 8 -4.48 5.43 -23.89
N CYS A 9 -5.64 4.87 -23.63
CA CYS A 9 -5.86 3.43 -23.74
C CYS A 9 -5.69 3.01 -25.20
N ARG A 10 -4.65 2.22 -25.47
CA ARG A 10 -4.36 1.70 -26.83
C ARG A 10 -4.49 0.19 -26.86
N PRO A 11 -5.35 -0.39 -27.71
CA PRO A 11 -5.49 -1.84 -27.80
C PRO A 11 -4.15 -2.54 -28.08
N GLY A 12 -3.86 -3.62 -27.34
CA GLY A 12 -2.66 -4.42 -27.50
C GLY A 12 -1.39 -3.82 -26.90
N TYR A 13 -1.47 -2.70 -26.22
CA TYR A 13 -0.33 -2.02 -25.61
C TYR A 13 -0.05 -2.59 -24.21
N VAL A 14 0.83 -3.57 -24.15
CA VAL A 14 1.30 -4.22 -22.91
C VAL A 14 2.83 -4.16 -22.80
N ASP A 15 3.46 -3.27 -23.55
CA ASP A 15 4.92 -3.14 -23.62
C ASP A 15 5.42 -2.31 -22.40
N PRO A 16 6.39 -2.79 -21.64
CA PRO A 16 6.96 -2.05 -20.49
C PRO A 16 7.54 -0.69 -20.85
N ARG A 17 7.83 -0.42 -22.12
CA ARG A 17 8.25 0.91 -22.59
C ARG A 17 7.12 1.95 -22.59
N GLN A 18 5.87 1.50 -22.42
CA GLN A 18 4.72 2.41 -22.33
C GLN A 18 4.73 3.23 -21.05
N ALA A 19 5.42 2.74 -20.06
CA ALA A 19 5.48 3.33 -18.73
C ALA A 19 4.12 3.44 -18.02
N ALA A 20 4.13 3.81 -16.77
CA ALA A 20 2.96 4.11 -15.98
C ALA A 20 2.98 5.58 -15.58
N GLU A 21 1.85 6.25 -15.73
CA GLU A 21 1.66 7.60 -15.23
C GLU A 21 1.60 7.60 -13.70
N THR A 22 2.18 8.60 -13.05
CA THR A 22 2.15 8.71 -11.57
C THR A 22 0.73 8.74 -11.02
N CYS A 23 -0.23 9.35 -11.71
CA CYS A 23 -1.64 9.28 -11.33
C CYS A 23 -2.16 7.83 -11.33
N ALA A 24 -1.83 7.06 -12.37
CA ALA A 24 -2.25 5.67 -12.46
C ALA A 24 -1.62 4.78 -11.38
N ILE A 25 -0.40 5.09 -10.95
CA ILE A 25 0.27 4.42 -9.82
C ILE A 25 -0.57 4.62 -8.55
N VAL A 26 -0.95 5.84 -8.24
CA VAL A 26 -1.72 6.17 -7.03
C VAL A 26 -3.14 5.59 -7.09
N GLU A 27 -3.82 5.75 -8.23
CA GLU A 27 -5.18 5.23 -8.41
C GLU A 27 -5.22 3.69 -8.41
N MET A 28 -4.14 3.03 -8.83
CA MET A 28 -4.01 1.58 -8.70
C MET A 28 -3.93 1.15 -7.23
N MET A 29 -3.20 1.88 -6.39
CA MET A 29 -3.17 1.63 -4.94
C MET A 29 -4.59 1.70 -4.37
N TYR A 30 -5.27 2.81 -4.61
CA TYR A 30 -6.64 3.02 -4.13
C TYR A 30 -7.62 1.96 -4.65
N SER A 31 -7.52 1.60 -5.92
CA SER A 31 -8.34 0.53 -6.52
C SER A 31 -8.10 -0.82 -5.84
N CYS A 32 -6.84 -1.17 -5.55
CA CYS A 32 -6.50 -2.39 -4.84
C CYS A 32 -7.05 -2.40 -3.41
N GLU A 33 -6.98 -1.29 -2.70
CA GLU A 33 -7.54 -1.12 -1.35
C GLU A 33 -9.06 -1.32 -1.34
N LEU A 34 -9.77 -0.71 -2.28
CA LEU A 34 -11.21 -0.89 -2.42
C LEU A 34 -11.58 -2.32 -2.80
N LEU A 35 -10.82 -2.95 -3.71
CA LEU A 35 -11.04 -4.34 -4.08
C LEU A 35 -10.81 -5.28 -2.91
N THR A 36 -9.80 -5.03 -2.08
CA THR A 36 -9.61 -5.77 -0.83
C THR A 36 -10.81 -5.61 0.09
N ALA A 37 -11.28 -4.38 0.32
CA ALA A 37 -12.39 -4.10 1.20
C ALA A 37 -13.72 -4.75 0.74
N VAL A 38 -13.94 -4.83 -0.59
CA VAL A 38 -15.19 -5.37 -1.16
C VAL A 38 -15.15 -6.89 -1.29
N SER A 39 -14.01 -7.46 -1.67
CA SER A 39 -13.89 -8.89 -1.95
C SER A 39 -13.38 -9.72 -0.77
N GLY A 40 -12.60 -9.11 0.13
CA GLY A 40 -11.83 -9.82 1.15
C GLY A 40 -10.64 -10.61 0.58
N ASP A 41 -10.35 -10.49 -0.71
CA ASP A 41 -9.24 -11.19 -1.37
C ASP A 41 -7.93 -10.42 -1.15
N THR A 42 -7.01 -11.04 -0.44
CA THR A 42 -5.73 -10.44 -0.02
C THR A 42 -4.75 -10.24 -1.18
N VAL A 43 -4.99 -10.84 -2.34
CA VAL A 43 -4.17 -10.61 -3.54
C VAL A 43 -4.13 -9.12 -3.93
N TRP A 44 -5.19 -8.39 -3.63
CA TRP A 44 -5.24 -6.97 -3.93
C TRP A 44 -4.39 -6.14 -2.96
N ALA A 45 -4.32 -6.54 -1.70
CA ALA A 45 -3.42 -5.92 -0.72
C ALA A 45 -1.94 -6.17 -1.09
N ASP A 46 -1.59 -7.38 -1.53
CA ASP A 46 -0.24 -7.69 -2.03
C ASP A 46 0.13 -6.78 -3.22
N ARG A 47 -0.80 -6.60 -4.16
CA ARG A 47 -0.58 -5.70 -5.31
C ARG A 47 -0.48 -4.25 -4.90
N CYS A 48 -1.24 -3.83 -3.88
CA CYS A 48 -1.16 -2.48 -3.34
C CYS A 48 0.23 -2.21 -2.74
N GLU A 49 0.75 -3.12 -1.94
CA GLU A 49 2.09 -3.01 -1.35
C GLU A 49 3.19 -2.99 -2.40
N ASP A 50 3.09 -3.85 -3.43
CA ASP A 50 4.02 -3.84 -4.56
C ASP A 50 4.10 -2.45 -5.22
N VAL A 51 2.96 -1.83 -5.43
CA VAL A 51 2.90 -0.49 -6.03
C VAL A 51 3.39 0.57 -5.05
N ALA A 52 2.97 0.51 -3.79
CA ALA A 52 3.29 1.48 -2.76
C ALA A 52 4.79 1.53 -2.43
N PHE A 53 5.43 0.37 -2.34
CA PHE A 53 6.84 0.29 -1.94
C PHE A 53 7.83 0.32 -3.10
N ASN A 54 7.38 0.14 -4.33
CA ASN A 54 8.23 0.13 -5.52
C ASN A 54 7.87 1.25 -6.50
N SER A 55 6.68 1.21 -7.09
CA SER A 55 6.33 2.12 -8.19
C SER A 55 6.14 3.57 -7.72
N LEU A 56 5.49 3.76 -6.57
CA LEU A 56 5.23 5.11 -6.04
C LEU A 56 6.53 5.86 -5.70
N PRO A 57 7.46 5.33 -4.89
CA PRO A 57 8.71 6.02 -4.61
C PRO A 57 9.58 6.16 -5.86
N ALA A 58 9.56 5.21 -6.80
CA ALA A 58 10.32 5.31 -8.06
C ALA A 58 9.82 6.43 -8.98
N SER A 59 8.60 6.91 -8.81
CA SER A 59 8.06 8.04 -9.57
C SER A 59 8.65 9.39 -9.14
N MET A 60 9.26 9.46 -7.97
CA MET A 60 9.80 10.70 -7.38
C MET A 60 11.32 10.73 -7.41
N THR A 61 11.88 11.93 -7.33
CA THR A 61 13.31 12.10 -7.08
C THR A 61 13.63 11.73 -5.62
N PRO A 62 14.88 11.27 -5.32
CA PRO A 62 15.26 10.89 -3.95
C PRO A 62 15.11 12.01 -2.91
N ASP A 63 15.20 13.27 -3.34
CA ASP A 63 14.99 14.43 -2.48
C ASP A 63 13.53 14.86 -2.37
N LEU A 64 12.61 14.14 -3.03
CA LEU A 64 11.17 14.36 -3.06
C LEU A 64 10.76 15.75 -3.60
N LYS A 65 11.61 16.40 -4.39
CA LYS A 65 11.34 17.74 -4.94
C LYS A 65 10.73 17.74 -6.33
N ALA A 66 10.77 16.61 -6.98
CA ALA A 66 10.22 16.44 -8.31
C ALA A 66 9.66 15.02 -8.49
N LEU A 67 8.76 14.87 -9.44
CA LEU A 67 8.23 13.59 -9.88
C LEU A 67 8.26 13.49 -11.40
N ARG A 68 8.29 12.26 -11.92
CA ARG A 68 8.11 12.03 -13.34
C ARG A 68 6.64 11.82 -13.68
N TYR A 69 6.24 12.34 -14.83
CA TYR A 69 4.94 12.03 -15.40
C TYR A 69 4.81 10.53 -15.67
N LEU A 70 5.80 9.95 -16.36
CA LEU A 70 5.85 8.55 -16.73
C LEU A 70 7.06 7.84 -16.11
N THR A 71 6.84 6.68 -15.52
CA THR A 71 7.87 5.80 -14.95
C THR A 71 7.77 4.41 -15.56
N ALA A 72 8.89 3.79 -15.90
CA ALA A 72 8.96 2.46 -16.47
C ALA A 72 9.94 1.57 -15.69
N PRO A 73 9.73 0.24 -15.67
CA PRO A 73 10.61 -0.70 -14.95
C PRO A 73 12.08 -0.62 -15.36
N ASN A 74 12.35 -0.28 -16.61
CA ASN A 74 13.69 -0.14 -17.15
C ASN A 74 14.25 1.29 -17.10
N LEU A 75 13.60 2.19 -16.38
CA LEU A 75 14.04 3.55 -16.15
C LEU A 75 15.05 3.56 -14.99
N ALA A 76 16.33 3.36 -15.29
CA ALA A 76 17.37 3.24 -14.28
C ALA A 76 17.61 4.54 -13.47
N VAL A 77 17.30 5.69 -14.04
CA VAL A 77 17.52 7.00 -13.39
C VAL A 77 16.31 7.90 -13.65
N SER A 78 15.72 8.41 -12.59
CA SER A 78 14.66 9.43 -12.66
C SER A 78 15.32 10.81 -12.70
N ASP A 79 15.44 11.36 -13.89
CA ASP A 79 15.97 12.70 -14.15
C ASP A 79 15.14 13.43 -15.24
N ALA A 80 15.46 14.67 -15.53
CA ALA A 80 14.74 15.48 -16.53
C ALA A 80 15.06 15.13 -17.98
N LYS A 81 15.94 14.17 -18.26
CA LYS A 81 16.34 13.82 -19.62
C LYS A 81 15.25 13.04 -20.34
N ASN A 82 15.12 13.28 -21.64
CA ASN A 82 14.27 12.46 -22.48
C ASN A 82 14.81 11.02 -22.53
N LYS A 83 13.95 10.05 -22.27
CA LYS A 83 14.29 8.61 -22.25
C LYS A 83 13.89 7.88 -23.53
N ALA A 84 13.35 8.56 -24.53
CA ALA A 84 13.05 7.94 -25.81
C ALA A 84 14.33 7.43 -26.50
N PRO A 85 14.31 6.27 -27.18
CA PRO A 85 13.16 5.40 -27.40
C PRO A 85 12.90 4.37 -26.28
N GLY A 86 13.65 4.39 -25.19
CA GLY A 86 13.53 3.42 -24.09
C GLY A 86 12.22 3.54 -23.32
N VAL A 87 11.70 4.76 -23.17
CA VAL A 87 10.37 5.06 -22.62
C VAL A 87 9.61 5.87 -23.64
N GLN A 88 8.53 5.32 -24.15
CA GLN A 88 7.67 6.06 -25.09
C GLN A 88 6.98 7.20 -24.34
N ASN A 89 6.83 8.32 -25.02
CA ASN A 89 6.32 9.59 -24.52
C ASN A 89 7.30 10.37 -23.62
N GLY A 90 8.51 9.88 -23.37
CA GLY A 90 9.58 10.61 -22.71
C GLY A 90 9.31 11.17 -21.31
N GLY A 91 8.06 11.27 -20.92
CA GLY A 91 7.52 11.74 -19.66
C GLY A 91 8.24 12.93 -19.01
N PRO A 92 7.64 14.11 -18.94
CA PRO A 92 8.28 15.25 -18.31
C PRO A 92 8.51 15.00 -16.82
N MET A 93 9.54 15.69 -16.30
CA MET A 93 9.73 15.82 -14.86
C MET A 93 9.02 17.09 -14.38
N PHE A 94 8.25 16.96 -13.33
CA PHE A 94 7.54 18.07 -12.70
C PHE A 94 8.20 18.43 -11.37
N LEU A 95 8.55 19.69 -11.21
CA LEU A 95 8.90 20.24 -9.91
C LEU A 95 7.63 20.49 -9.12
N PHE A 96 7.69 20.33 -7.82
CA PHE A 96 6.62 20.77 -6.94
C PHE A 96 6.62 22.29 -6.85
N ASP A 97 5.76 22.90 -7.63
CA ASP A 97 5.59 24.34 -7.75
C ASP A 97 4.12 24.68 -7.45
N PRO A 98 3.83 25.53 -6.48
CA PRO A 98 2.47 25.91 -6.14
C PRO A 98 1.71 26.62 -7.29
N TYR A 99 2.42 27.11 -8.31
CA TYR A 99 1.83 27.81 -9.44
C TYR A 99 1.72 26.97 -10.72
N GLY A 100 2.34 25.83 -10.76
CA GLY A 100 2.46 24.96 -11.95
C GLY A 100 1.86 23.57 -11.77
N HIS A 101 0.82 23.41 -10.98
CA HIS A 101 0.23 22.10 -10.67
C HIS A 101 -0.40 21.44 -11.88
N ARG A 102 0.05 20.22 -12.14
CA ARG A 102 -0.58 19.26 -13.02
C ARG A 102 -1.17 18.10 -12.20
N CYS A 103 -1.99 17.26 -12.83
CA CYS A 103 -2.68 16.15 -12.17
C CYS A 103 -1.75 15.29 -11.30
N CYS A 104 -0.58 14.88 -11.81
CA CYS A 104 0.34 14.01 -11.08
C CYS A 104 0.90 14.63 -9.80
N GLN A 105 1.14 15.93 -9.77
CA GLN A 105 1.62 16.65 -8.58
C GLN A 105 0.56 16.69 -7.47
N HIS A 106 -0.71 16.69 -7.83
CA HIS A 106 -1.81 16.51 -6.87
C HIS A 106 -1.96 15.06 -6.45
N ASN A 107 -2.07 14.16 -7.43
CA ASN A 107 -2.45 12.79 -7.16
C ASN A 107 -1.38 12.02 -6.38
N VAL A 108 -0.09 12.33 -6.59
CA VAL A 108 0.99 11.68 -5.81
C VAL A 108 0.82 11.88 -4.31
N SER A 109 0.26 13.01 -3.88
CA SER A 109 0.02 13.30 -2.48
C SER A 109 -1.09 12.46 -1.85
N HIS A 110 -1.90 11.78 -2.64
CA HIS A 110 -2.95 10.88 -2.16
C HIS A 110 -2.43 9.46 -1.87
N GLY A 111 -1.29 9.06 -2.45
CA GLY A 111 -0.80 7.68 -2.38
C GLY A 111 -0.63 7.17 -0.95
N TRP A 112 0.21 7.82 -0.15
CA TRP A 112 0.40 7.42 1.24
C TRP A 112 -0.82 7.63 2.13
N PRO A 113 -1.62 8.72 2.01
CA PRO A 113 -2.89 8.83 2.70
C PRO A 113 -3.89 7.70 2.40
N TYR A 114 -4.02 7.27 1.15
CA TYR A 114 -4.85 6.12 0.81
C TYR A 114 -4.32 4.85 1.47
N PHE A 115 -3.03 4.58 1.34
CA PHE A 115 -2.37 3.42 1.95
C PHE A 115 -2.57 3.38 3.46
N THR A 116 -2.29 4.47 4.16
CA THR A 116 -2.39 4.54 5.61
C THR A 116 -3.82 4.42 6.12
N LYS A 117 -4.80 4.92 5.37
CA LYS A 117 -6.22 4.79 5.70
C LYS A 117 -6.68 3.33 5.68
N HIS A 118 -6.05 2.48 4.89
CA HIS A 118 -6.48 1.10 4.66
C HIS A 118 -5.54 0.05 5.27
N LEU A 119 -4.62 0.43 6.15
CA LEU A 119 -3.80 -0.54 6.92
C LEU A 119 -4.70 -1.50 7.70
N TRP A 120 -5.78 -0.97 8.27
CA TRP A 120 -6.76 -1.68 9.04
C TRP A 120 -8.14 -1.60 8.41
N MET A 121 -8.86 -2.70 8.42
CA MET A 121 -10.23 -2.77 7.91
C MET A 121 -11.13 -3.46 8.93
N ALA A 122 -12.41 -3.07 8.96
CA ALA A 122 -13.43 -3.79 9.68
C ALA A 122 -13.62 -5.18 9.04
N ALA A 123 -13.82 -6.18 9.89
CA ALA A 123 -13.94 -7.58 9.45
C ALA A 123 -15.21 -8.25 10.04
N PRO A 124 -15.65 -9.38 9.49
CA PRO A 124 -16.79 -10.13 10.01
C PRO A 124 -16.70 -10.40 11.51
N GLY A 125 -17.84 -10.51 12.17
CA GLY A 125 -17.93 -10.74 13.61
C GLY A 125 -17.54 -9.53 14.47
N ASN A 126 -17.72 -8.31 13.96
CA ASN A 126 -17.21 -7.08 14.56
C ASN A 126 -15.71 -7.19 14.90
N GLY A 127 -14.98 -7.80 13.99
CA GLY A 127 -13.55 -8.00 14.06
C GLY A 127 -12.74 -6.89 13.39
N LEU A 128 -11.44 -7.06 13.44
CA LEU A 128 -10.47 -6.15 12.85
C LEU A 128 -9.49 -6.93 11.98
N ALA A 129 -9.18 -6.42 10.80
CA ALA A 129 -8.21 -7.02 9.88
C ALA A 129 -7.01 -6.09 9.71
N ALA A 130 -5.80 -6.59 9.98
CA ALA A 130 -4.54 -5.99 9.54
C ALA A 130 -4.30 -6.42 8.10
N VAL A 131 -4.47 -5.47 7.17
CA VAL A 131 -4.51 -5.74 5.74
C VAL A 131 -3.18 -5.42 5.06
N MET A 132 -2.60 -4.30 5.41
CA MET A 132 -1.26 -3.87 4.98
C MET A 132 -0.47 -3.48 6.22
N TYR A 133 0.86 -3.61 6.15
CA TYR A 133 1.70 -3.47 7.33
C TYR A 133 2.53 -2.20 7.30
N ALA A 134 2.41 -1.42 8.37
CA ALA A 134 3.23 -0.26 8.68
C ALA A 134 3.09 0.12 10.16
N PRO A 135 4.07 0.77 10.78
CA PRO A 135 3.92 1.27 12.14
C PRO A 135 2.65 2.11 12.26
N SER A 136 1.72 1.68 13.10
CA SER A 136 0.40 2.30 13.18
C SER A 136 -0.29 2.08 14.52
N GLN A 137 -1.34 2.87 14.78
CA GLN A 137 -2.27 2.66 15.88
C GLN A 137 -3.69 2.88 15.40
N VAL A 138 -4.59 2.01 15.81
CA VAL A 138 -6.02 2.14 15.55
C VAL A 138 -6.83 1.99 16.82
N ASP A 139 -7.81 2.84 17.00
CA ASP A 139 -8.87 2.67 17.98
C ASP A 139 -10.10 2.13 17.25
N ALA A 140 -10.56 0.95 17.65
CA ALA A 140 -11.66 0.27 16.98
C ALA A 140 -12.75 -0.16 17.95
N ARG A 141 -14.00 -0.12 17.48
CA ARG A 141 -15.14 -0.76 18.19
C ARG A 141 -15.29 -2.17 17.70
N VAL A 142 -15.13 -3.14 18.61
CA VAL A 142 -15.05 -4.57 18.27
C VAL A 142 -15.94 -5.41 19.20
N GLY A 143 -16.14 -6.67 18.83
CA GLY A 143 -16.92 -7.61 19.62
C GLY A 143 -18.43 -7.33 19.62
N ALA A 144 -19.18 -8.13 20.38
CA ALA A 144 -20.64 -8.09 20.37
C ALA A 144 -21.20 -6.76 20.88
N ASP A 145 -20.55 -6.15 21.86
CA ASP A 145 -21.01 -4.92 22.52
C ASP A 145 -20.41 -3.63 21.90
N GLY A 146 -19.53 -3.77 20.93
CA GLY A 146 -18.85 -2.63 20.30
C GLY A 146 -17.88 -1.91 21.24
N ASP A 147 -17.17 -2.68 22.06
CA ASP A 147 -16.18 -2.15 22.98
C ASP A 147 -14.97 -1.56 22.25
N VAL A 148 -14.42 -0.51 22.82
CA VAL A 148 -13.26 0.16 22.24
C VAL A 148 -11.98 -0.57 22.66
N VAL A 149 -11.19 -0.93 21.67
CA VAL A 149 -9.82 -1.41 21.83
C VAL A 149 -8.87 -0.53 21.06
N THR A 150 -7.66 -0.39 21.59
CA THR A 150 -6.53 0.22 20.89
C THR A 150 -5.59 -0.90 20.44
N VAL A 151 -5.29 -0.94 19.16
CA VAL A 151 -4.28 -1.85 18.59
C VAL A 151 -3.12 -1.03 18.10
N THR A 152 -1.94 -1.30 18.62
CA THR A 152 -0.68 -0.71 18.17
C THR A 152 0.09 -1.76 17.37
N GLU A 153 0.53 -1.39 16.20
CA GLU A 153 1.40 -2.17 15.32
C GLU A 153 2.80 -1.58 15.35
N ASP A 154 3.75 -2.38 15.79
CA ASP A 154 5.17 -2.05 15.79
C ASP A 154 5.90 -2.96 14.83
N THR A 155 6.51 -2.37 13.82
CA THR A 155 7.21 -3.08 12.76
C THR A 155 8.17 -2.16 12.02
N ARG A 156 9.12 -2.75 11.31
CA ARG A 156 9.97 -2.09 10.30
C ARG A 156 9.66 -2.57 8.88
N TYR A 157 8.53 -3.21 8.70
CA TYR A 157 8.07 -3.68 7.39
C TYR A 157 8.07 -2.52 6.37
N PRO A 158 8.54 -2.69 5.13
CA PRO A 158 8.95 -3.94 4.46
C PRO A 158 10.44 -4.29 4.61
N PHE A 159 11.17 -3.70 5.54
CA PHE A 159 12.61 -3.92 5.74
C PHE A 159 12.91 -4.99 6.79
N ASP A 160 11.89 -5.44 7.49
CA ASP A 160 11.94 -6.50 8.50
C ASP A 160 10.65 -7.33 8.39
N ASP A 161 10.76 -8.65 8.63
CA ASP A 161 9.66 -9.60 8.48
C ASP A 161 8.85 -9.76 9.77
N GLU A 162 9.22 -9.07 10.85
CA GLU A 162 8.52 -9.15 12.12
C GLU A 162 7.50 -8.01 12.27
N VAL A 163 6.28 -8.39 12.65
CA VAL A 163 5.20 -7.46 12.99
C VAL A 163 4.67 -7.80 14.36
N THR A 164 4.71 -6.85 15.29
CA THR A 164 4.19 -7.02 16.64
C THR A 164 2.92 -6.21 16.84
N PHE A 165 1.84 -6.86 17.26
CA PHE A 165 0.59 -6.23 17.61
C PHE A 165 0.40 -6.21 19.12
N THR A 166 0.14 -5.03 19.68
CA THR A 166 -0.26 -4.87 21.08
C THR A 166 -1.71 -4.43 21.14
N ILE A 167 -2.56 -5.25 21.76
CA ILE A 167 -3.99 -4.99 21.89
C ILE A 167 -4.29 -4.59 23.33
N GLN A 168 -4.90 -3.43 23.52
CA GLN A 168 -5.29 -2.88 24.83
C GLN A 168 -6.78 -2.56 24.82
N GLY A 169 -7.47 -2.87 25.91
CA GLY A 169 -8.87 -2.55 26.12
C GLY A 169 -9.17 -2.30 27.60
N VAL A 170 -10.29 -1.64 27.90
CA VAL A 170 -10.71 -1.35 29.28
C VAL A 170 -11.26 -2.59 30.00
N LYS A 171 -11.60 -3.63 29.25
CA LYS A 171 -12.06 -4.94 29.76
C LYS A 171 -11.67 -6.04 28.78
N ASN A 172 -11.83 -7.30 29.19
CA ASN A 172 -11.67 -8.42 28.27
C ASN A 172 -12.77 -8.41 27.22
N VAL A 173 -12.41 -8.37 25.94
CA VAL A 173 -13.32 -8.39 24.81
C VAL A 173 -12.92 -9.51 23.87
N ASP A 174 -13.89 -10.35 23.51
CA ASP A 174 -13.70 -11.39 22.50
C ASP A 174 -14.06 -10.82 21.11
N PHE A 175 -13.12 -10.80 20.20
CA PHE A 175 -13.34 -10.42 18.81
C PHE A 175 -12.33 -11.10 17.88
N PRO A 176 -12.69 -11.36 16.63
CA PRO A 176 -11.75 -11.93 15.67
C PRO A 176 -10.75 -10.89 15.19
N VAL A 177 -9.49 -11.29 15.16
CA VAL A 177 -8.40 -10.54 14.52
C VAL A 177 -7.92 -11.32 13.31
N TYR A 178 -7.97 -10.69 12.15
CA TYR A 178 -7.52 -11.26 10.89
C TYR A 178 -6.17 -10.65 10.53
N LEU A 179 -5.20 -11.49 10.23
CA LEU A 179 -3.88 -11.07 9.79
C LEU A 179 -3.69 -11.54 8.35
N ARG A 180 -3.38 -10.61 7.45
CA ARG A 180 -3.01 -10.99 6.09
C ARG A 180 -1.66 -11.69 6.11
N ILE A 181 -1.55 -12.80 5.42
CA ILE A 181 -0.26 -13.42 5.12
C ILE A 181 0.13 -12.95 3.71
N PRO A 182 1.22 -12.18 3.55
CA PRO A 182 1.70 -11.76 2.24
C PRO A 182 2.01 -12.97 1.35
N GLN A 183 1.70 -12.89 0.07
CA GLN A 183 1.87 -14.02 -0.87
C GLN A 183 3.33 -14.52 -0.96
N TRP A 184 4.29 -13.68 -0.67
CA TRP A 184 5.71 -14.04 -0.66
C TRP A 184 6.14 -14.81 0.60
N CYS A 185 5.33 -14.86 1.65
CA CYS A 185 5.66 -15.51 2.91
C CYS A 185 5.26 -16.99 2.89
N ASP A 186 6.23 -17.86 2.64
CA ASP A 186 5.99 -19.32 2.55
C ASP A 186 5.83 -19.99 3.91
N HIS A 187 6.35 -19.41 4.98
CA HIS A 187 6.38 -20.01 6.31
C HIS A 187 5.95 -19.00 7.39
N PRO A 188 4.69 -18.59 7.43
CA PRO A 188 4.21 -17.65 8.43
C PRO A 188 4.14 -18.29 9.82
N GLU A 189 4.56 -17.55 10.82
CA GLU A 189 4.43 -17.93 12.22
C GLU A 189 3.69 -16.85 12.99
N VAL A 190 2.66 -17.24 13.76
CA VAL A 190 1.95 -16.34 14.66
C VAL A 190 2.15 -16.79 16.10
N GLN A 191 2.59 -15.89 16.96
CA GLN A 191 2.73 -16.12 18.40
C GLN A 191 1.75 -15.23 19.14
N VAL A 192 0.88 -15.82 19.96
CA VAL A 192 -0.01 -15.07 20.83
C VAL A 192 0.52 -15.14 22.25
N LYS A 193 0.74 -13.99 22.86
CA LYS A 193 1.17 -13.86 24.27
C LYS A 193 0.13 -13.07 25.02
N SER A 194 -0.39 -13.62 26.12
CA SER A 194 -1.17 -12.89 27.10
C SER A 194 -0.60 -13.15 28.50
N ALA A 195 -1.09 -12.42 29.49
CA ALA A 195 -0.67 -12.67 30.89
C ALA A 195 -0.90 -14.13 31.34
N GLU A 196 -1.84 -14.84 30.71
CA GLU A 196 -2.26 -16.19 31.08
C GLU A 196 -1.92 -17.26 30.04
N ILE A 197 -1.68 -16.90 28.78
CA ILE A 197 -1.54 -17.87 27.69
C ILE A 197 -0.45 -17.41 26.70
N THR A 198 0.48 -18.33 26.40
CA THR A 198 1.35 -18.21 25.23
C THR A 198 0.97 -19.30 24.25
N ARG A 199 0.49 -18.94 23.07
CA ARG A 199 0.19 -19.88 21.99
C ARG A 199 1.01 -19.51 20.75
N LYS A 200 1.63 -20.51 20.14
CA LYS A 200 2.19 -20.43 18.79
C LYS A 200 1.14 -21.00 17.85
N VAL A 201 0.71 -20.22 16.89
CA VAL A 201 -0.19 -20.67 15.82
C VAL A 201 0.65 -20.73 14.55
N THR A 202 0.75 -21.88 13.94
CA THR A 202 1.32 -22.04 12.58
C THR A 202 0.15 -22.04 11.61
N VAL A 203 0.19 -21.16 10.65
CA VAL A 203 -0.85 -21.01 9.62
C VAL A 203 -0.44 -21.78 8.38
#